data_b57cc5cc18667859f2a33431b12af443
#
_entry.id   b57cc5cc18667859f2a33431b12af443
#
_cell.length_a   1.000
_cell.length_b   1.000
_cell.length_c   1.000
_cell.angle_alpha   90.00
_cell.angle_beta   90.00
_cell.angle_gamma   90.00
#
_symmetry.space_group_name_H-M   'P 1'
#
loop_
_entity.id
_entity.type
_entity.pdbx_description
1 polymer ?
#
loop_
_entity_poly.entity_id
_entity_poly.type
_entity_poly.pdbx_seq_one_letter_code
_entity_poly.pdbx_strand_id
1 'polypeptide(L)'
;MHFNHGEDEMAQNYTVTIPHYSVGPTCYAEIGEVTRFYGRTAVVIGGETALAKAGEALRAGLEKAGIEVLDWRVYGKDATNAAIERITTSPAAQKADMLFGVGGGRAIDTVKSAADILGKPCFSCPTVASNCAPVSAIGVIYKDDGALSHYHFTKRCPEHCFINTSVILDSPEELFWAGIGDALSKQSESQLASRGKDLTHTPLLGVQVGLICDGPLLAYGKLALEDFRAKKVTRAFTESVLDIIVSTGITSNLVTTKDSYYYNSSLAHCFYNASMVLPEIHKHLHGEVVSFGTLVLHAVDGNEEVLERMLAFNRSVKLPVTLAELDITRPEQVEALIDRAVSIKEWTCVPYEMTKDKFRAGIYEVDRRGRELIAAE
;
A
#
# COMPACT_ATOMS: atom_id res chain seq x y z
N MET A 1 11.81 -32.31 -14.47
CA MET A 1 11.13 -31.78 -13.28
C MET A 1 10.74 -32.97 -12.43
N HIS A 2 11.44 -33.22 -11.32
CA HIS A 2 11.03 -34.23 -10.36
C HIS A 2 10.13 -33.54 -9.35
N PHE A 3 8.84 -33.86 -9.39
CA PHE A 3 7.90 -33.51 -8.33
C PHE A 3 8.23 -34.44 -7.15
N ASN A 4 8.85 -33.90 -6.11
CA ASN A 4 8.96 -34.60 -4.85
C ASN A 4 7.55 -34.60 -4.22
N HIS A 5 6.84 -35.72 -4.27
CA HIS A 5 5.65 -35.95 -3.46
C HIS A 5 6.13 -36.17 -2.00
N GLY A 6 6.39 -35.05 -1.30
CA GLY A 6 6.53 -35.06 0.15
C GLY A 6 5.17 -35.40 0.77
N GLU A 7 5.23 -36.10 1.89
CA GLU A 7 4.11 -36.62 2.70
C GLU A 7 2.93 -35.65 2.74
N ASP A 8 1.70 -36.18 2.68
CA ASP A 8 0.40 -35.49 2.73
C ASP A 8 0.34 -34.48 3.92
N GLU A 9 0.91 -33.28 3.75
CA GLU A 9 0.53 -32.16 4.58
C GLU A 9 -0.95 -31.87 4.30
N MET A 10 -1.79 -32.13 5.29
CA MET A 10 -3.22 -31.84 5.17
C MET A 10 -3.40 -30.40 4.71
N ALA A 11 -4.07 -30.22 3.58
CA ALA A 11 -4.33 -28.89 3.01
C ALA A 11 -4.99 -27.99 4.07
N GLN A 12 -4.32 -26.90 4.42
CA GLN A 12 -4.85 -25.92 5.37
C GLN A 12 -5.97 -25.12 4.72
N ASN A 13 -7.05 -24.90 5.47
CA ASN A 13 -8.13 -24.02 5.03
C ASN A 13 -7.65 -22.56 5.14
N TYR A 14 -7.79 -21.81 4.05
CA TYR A 14 -7.60 -20.36 4.03
C TYR A 14 -8.64 -19.70 3.15
N THR A 15 -8.89 -18.41 3.39
CA THR A 15 -9.81 -17.59 2.62
C THR A 15 -9.06 -16.43 2.00
N VAL A 16 -9.24 -16.22 0.71
CA VAL A 16 -8.73 -15.07 -0.01
C VAL A 16 -9.91 -14.30 -0.59
N THR A 17 -9.86 -12.98 -0.47
CA THR A 17 -10.86 -12.09 -1.05
C THR A 17 -10.23 -11.20 -2.10
N ILE A 18 -10.91 -11.07 -3.23
CA ILE A 18 -10.52 -10.18 -4.33
C ILE A 18 -11.45 -8.98 -4.30
N PRO A 19 -10.93 -7.74 -4.24
CA PRO A 19 -11.75 -6.55 -4.13
C PRO A 19 -12.55 -6.29 -5.41
N HIS A 20 -13.77 -5.80 -5.24
CA HIS A 20 -14.50 -5.13 -6.32
C HIS A 20 -14.16 -3.64 -6.31
N TYR A 21 -14.25 -2.97 -7.44
CA TYR A 21 -14.02 -1.53 -7.51
C TYR A 21 -14.79 -0.85 -8.66
N SER A 22 -15.08 0.42 -8.45
CA SER A 22 -15.51 1.36 -9.49
C SER A 22 -14.51 2.49 -9.60
N VAL A 23 -14.16 2.90 -10.81
CA VAL A 23 -13.17 3.95 -11.06
C VAL A 23 -13.73 5.02 -11.99
N GLY A 24 -13.40 6.26 -11.72
CA GLY A 24 -13.73 7.40 -12.55
C GLY A 24 -14.24 8.61 -11.75
N PRO A 25 -14.43 9.77 -12.41
CA PRO A 25 -14.77 11.02 -11.73
C PRO A 25 -16.16 11.01 -11.09
N THR A 26 -17.02 10.09 -11.50
CA THR A 26 -18.43 10.00 -11.04
C THR A 26 -18.76 8.63 -10.43
N CYS A 27 -17.77 7.85 -10.01
CA CYS A 27 -17.98 6.47 -9.56
C CYS A 27 -18.89 6.33 -8.33
N TYR A 28 -19.10 7.39 -7.55
CA TYR A 28 -20.08 7.36 -6.46
C TYR A 28 -21.53 7.22 -6.94
N ALA A 29 -21.81 7.41 -8.22
CA ALA A 29 -23.12 7.11 -8.80
C ALA A 29 -23.48 5.62 -8.74
N GLU A 30 -22.47 4.74 -8.64
CA GLU A 30 -22.63 3.28 -8.58
C GLU A 30 -22.99 2.78 -7.16
N ILE A 31 -22.95 3.64 -6.13
CA ILE A 31 -23.18 3.25 -4.73
C ILE A 31 -24.49 2.47 -4.59
N GLY A 32 -25.57 2.93 -5.19
CA GLY A 32 -26.87 2.29 -5.06
C GLY A 32 -26.93 0.86 -5.61
N GLU A 33 -26.31 0.61 -6.75
CA GLU A 33 -26.23 -0.72 -7.34
C GLU A 33 -25.33 -1.64 -6.52
N VAL A 34 -24.18 -1.13 -6.09
CA VAL A 34 -23.19 -1.90 -5.33
C VAL A 34 -23.72 -2.27 -3.93
N THR A 35 -24.38 -1.35 -3.25
CA THR A 35 -24.77 -1.53 -1.84
C THR A 35 -26.15 -2.15 -1.63
N ARG A 36 -26.94 -2.37 -2.69
CA ARG A 36 -28.35 -2.79 -2.62
C ARG A 36 -28.61 -4.04 -1.76
N PHE A 37 -27.62 -4.91 -1.60
CA PHE A 37 -27.76 -6.16 -0.84
C PHE A 37 -27.25 -6.06 0.61
N TYR A 38 -26.66 -4.92 1.02
CA TYR A 38 -25.98 -4.79 2.30
C TYR A 38 -26.81 -4.02 3.35
N GLY A 39 -27.92 -3.38 2.93
CA GLY A 39 -28.81 -2.64 3.83
C GLY A 39 -29.09 -1.22 3.36
N ARG A 40 -29.61 -0.38 4.28
CA ARG A 40 -30.07 0.98 3.98
C ARG A 40 -29.47 2.05 4.89
N THR A 41 -28.70 1.66 5.91
CA THR A 41 -28.12 2.58 6.87
C THR A 41 -26.59 2.49 6.84
N ALA A 42 -25.93 3.64 6.91
CA ALA A 42 -24.47 3.70 6.88
C ALA A 42 -23.90 4.66 7.94
N VAL A 43 -22.64 4.45 8.31
CA VAL A 43 -21.81 5.48 8.95
C VAL A 43 -20.63 5.77 8.02
N VAL A 44 -20.37 7.04 7.79
CA VAL A 44 -19.24 7.52 6.97
C VAL A 44 -18.15 8.02 7.90
N ILE A 45 -16.96 7.45 7.77
CA ILE A 45 -15.85 7.68 8.70
C ILE A 45 -14.60 8.02 7.89
N GLY A 46 -13.93 9.12 8.23
CA GLY A 46 -12.75 9.53 7.48
C GLY A 46 -11.88 10.53 8.23
N GLY A 47 -10.84 11.00 7.57
CA GLY A 47 -10.07 12.15 8.04
C GLY A 47 -10.85 13.44 7.79
N GLU A 48 -10.65 14.48 8.60
CA GLU A 48 -11.35 15.76 8.48
C GLU A 48 -11.23 16.35 7.07
N THR A 49 -10.01 16.48 6.55
CA THR A 49 -9.75 16.97 5.19
C THR A 49 -10.35 16.06 4.12
N ALA A 50 -10.27 14.74 4.29
CA ALA A 50 -10.82 13.78 3.34
C ALA A 50 -12.34 13.87 3.25
N LEU A 51 -13.02 13.97 4.40
CA LEU A 51 -14.47 14.18 4.47
C LEU A 51 -14.89 15.52 3.86
N ALA A 52 -14.09 16.57 4.03
CA ALA A 52 -14.35 17.86 3.39
C ALA A 52 -14.23 17.80 1.86
N LYS A 53 -13.22 17.08 1.34
CA LYS A 53 -12.93 16.97 -0.10
C LYS A 53 -13.88 16.03 -0.85
N ALA A 54 -14.14 14.85 -0.30
CA ALA A 54 -15.00 13.84 -0.92
C ALA A 54 -16.47 13.98 -0.52
N GLY A 55 -16.76 14.68 0.59
CA GLY A 55 -18.02 14.60 1.30
C GLY A 55 -19.24 15.04 0.48
N GLU A 56 -19.15 16.09 -0.31
CA GLU A 56 -20.28 16.54 -1.16
C GLU A 56 -20.66 15.50 -2.21
N ALA A 57 -19.68 15.04 -2.99
CA ALA A 57 -19.93 14.05 -4.04
C ALA A 57 -20.38 12.69 -3.47
N LEU A 58 -19.77 12.27 -2.34
CA LEU A 58 -20.16 11.05 -1.66
C LEU A 58 -21.56 11.15 -1.07
N ARG A 59 -21.93 12.28 -0.45
CA ARG A 59 -23.27 12.54 0.07
C ARG A 59 -24.32 12.43 -1.03
N ALA A 60 -24.09 13.09 -2.18
CA ALA A 60 -24.99 13.01 -3.31
C ALA A 60 -25.16 11.56 -3.82
N GLY A 61 -24.08 10.77 -3.85
CA GLY A 61 -24.13 9.35 -4.21
C GLY A 61 -24.95 8.51 -3.23
N LEU A 62 -24.76 8.72 -1.92
CA LEU A 62 -25.50 8.02 -0.85
C LEU A 62 -26.99 8.39 -0.84
N GLU A 63 -27.31 9.68 -0.99
CA GLU A 63 -28.70 10.16 -1.09
C GLU A 63 -29.42 9.58 -2.32
N LYS A 64 -28.77 9.61 -3.49
CA LYS A 64 -29.31 8.99 -4.72
C LYS A 64 -29.53 7.48 -4.55
N ALA A 65 -28.67 6.80 -3.78
CA ALA A 65 -28.77 5.39 -3.45
C ALA A 65 -29.89 5.09 -2.42
N GLY A 66 -30.49 6.09 -1.80
CA GLY A 66 -31.47 5.94 -0.72
C GLY A 66 -30.87 5.37 0.56
N ILE A 67 -29.60 5.69 0.85
CA ILE A 67 -28.90 5.27 2.06
C ILE A 67 -29.02 6.37 3.11
N GLU A 68 -29.58 6.02 4.27
CA GLU A 68 -29.60 6.87 5.45
C GLU A 68 -28.23 6.86 6.13
N VAL A 69 -27.58 8.00 6.20
CA VAL A 69 -26.31 8.15 6.91
C VAL A 69 -26.58 8.53 8.36
N LEU A 70 -26.35 7.58 9.28
CA LEU A 70 -26.60 7.77 10.71
C LEU A 70 -25.57 8.69 11.38
N ASP A 71 -24.34 8.74 10.87
CA ASP A 71 -23.27 9.59 11.39
C ASP A 71 -22.19 9.85 10.34
N TRP A 72 -21.62 11.06 10.37
CA TRP A 72 -20.41 11.45 9.68
C TRP A 72 -19.33 11.72 10.73
N ARG A 73 -18.29 10.89 10.76
CA ARG A 73 -17.35 10.88 11.87
C ARG A 73 -15.90 11.02 11.43
N VAL A 74 -15.15 11.84 12.15
CA VAL A 74 -13.68 11.87 12.06
C VAL A 74 -13.11 10.70 12.86
N TYR A 75 -12.27 9.85 12.21
CA TYR A 75 -11.69 8.66 12.85
C TYR A 75 -10.62 8.99 13.89
N GLY A 76 -9.96 10.13 13.77
CA GLY A 76 -8.85 10.57 14.60
C GLY A 76 -7.69 11.05 13.72
N LYS A 77 -6.48 10.92 14.25
CA LYS A 77 -5.25 11.32 13.54
C LYS A 77 -4.48 10.15 12.95
N ASP A 78 -4.56 8.97 13.60
CA ASP A 78 -3.79 7.79 13.20
C ASP A 78 -4.60 6.50 13.35
N ALA A 79 -4.15 5.44 12.68
CA ALA A 79 -4.73 4.11 12.75
C ALA A 79 -4.26 3.41 14.04
N THR A 80 -4.90 3.71 15.15
CA THR A 80 -4.58 3.15 16.47
C THR A 80 -5.72 2.27 17.00
N ASN A 81 -5.39 1.38 17.94
CA ASN A 81 -6.42 0.58 18.64
C ASN A 81 -7.48 1.49 19.30
N ALA A 82 -7.09 2.62 19.87
CA ALA A 82 -8.03 3.58 20.46
C ALA A 82 -8.95 4.22 19.40
N ALA A 83 -8.46 4.48 18.18
CA ALA A 83 -9.29 4.96 17.08
C ALA A 83 -10.31 3.90 16.62
N ILE A 84 -9.88 2.65 16.52
CA ILE A 84 -10.76 1.51 16.21
C ILE A 84 -11.83 1.35 17.28
N GLU A 85 -11.45 1.37 18.57
CA GLU A 85 -12.38 1.24 19.70
C GLU A 85 -13.46 2.33 19.71
N ARG A 86 -13.10 3.59 19.43
CA ARG A 86 -14.07 4.69 19.30
C ARG A 86 -15.13 4.46 18.23
N ILE A 87 -14.77 3.72 17.17
CA ILE A 87 -15.73 3.35 16.11
C ILE A 87 -16.58 2.18 16.59
N THR A 88 -15.95 1.10 17.09
CA THR A 88 -16.65 -0.14 17.45
C THR A 88 -17.61 0.04 18.63
N THR A 89 -17.35 0.99 19.53
CA THR A 89 -18.23 1.34 20.66
C THR A 89 -19.29 2.39 20.31
N SER A 90 -19.25 2.97 19.10
CA SER A 90 -20.22 3.98 18.67
C SER A 90 -21.61 3.36 18.45
N PRO A 91 -22.68 3.90 19.09
CA PRO A 91 -24.02 3.41 18.85
C PRO A 91 -24.46 3.51 17.39
N ALA A 92 -24.06 4.55 16.66
CA ALA A 92 -24.34 4.70 15.26
C ALA A 92 -23.66 3.60 14.42
N ALA A 93 -22.37 3.33 14.66
CA ALA A 93 -21.65 2.27 13.94
C ALA A 93 -22.17 0.87 14.28
N GLN A 94 -22.60 0.63 15.51
CA GLN A 94 -23.22 -0.63 15.92
C GLN A 94 -24.60 -0.83 15.26
N LYS A 95 -25.37 0.25 15.08
CA LYS A 95 -26.70 0.21 14.45
C LYS A 95 -26.65 0.14 12.93
N ALA A 96 -25.69 0.81 12.29
CA ALA A 96 -25.60 0.88 10.83
C ALA A 96 -25.45 -0.51 10.19
N ASP A 97 -25.97 -0.66 8.99
CA ASP A 97 -25.82 -1.88 8.19
C ASP A 97 -24.39 -1.99 7.60
N MET A 98 -23.76 -0.85 7.29
CA MET A 98 -22.47 -0.79 6.61
C MET A 98 -21.63 0.41 7.06
N LEU A 99 -20.30 0.32 6.86
CA LEU A 99 -19.35 1.40 7.11
C LEU A 99 -18.67 1.86 5.82
N PHE A 100 -18.53 3.17 5.66
CA PHE A 100 -17.74 3.77 4.58
C PHE A 100 -16.48 4.40 5.16
N GLY A 101 -15.30 3.94 4.68
CA GLY A 101 -13.99 4.49 5.02
C GLY A 101 -13.55 5.51 3.98
N VAL A 102 -13.34 6.78 4.38
CA VAL A 102 -13.00 7.90 3.47
C VAL A 102 -11.64 8.47 3.83
N GLY A 103 -10.67 8.40 2.91
CA GLY A 103 -9.35 8.97 3.16
C GLY A 103 -8.18 8.20 2.56
N GLY A 104 -7.01 8.42 3.12
CA GLY A 104 -5.80 7.64 2.82
C GLY A 104 -5.72 6.35 3.64
N GLY A 105 -4.59 5.65 3.53
CA GLY A 105 -4.38 4.33 4.14
C GLY A 105 -4.75 4.27 5.62
N ARG A 106 -4.28 5.22 6.44
CA ARG A 106 -4.55 5.23 7.90
C ARG A 106 -6.04 5.29 8.24
N ALA A 107 -6.80 6.14 7.54
CA ALA A 107 -8.25 6.24 7.75
C ALA A 107 -8.95 4.93 7.35
N ILE A 108 -8.59 4.40 6.18
CA ILE A 108 -9.19 3.17 5.64
C ILE A 108 -8.83 1.96 6.51
N ASP A 109 -7.57 1.83 6.95
CA ASP A 109 -7.12 0.76 7.84
C ASP A 109 -7.88 0.77 9.18
N THR A 110 -8.12 1.96 9.73
CA THR A 110 -8.94 2.11 10.95
C THR A 110 -10.36 1.62 10.72
N VAL A 111 -11.01 2.07 9.62
CA VAL A 111 -12.42 1.76 9.37
C VAL A 111 -12.62 0.30 9.01
N LYS A 112 -11.76 -0.28 8.15
CA LYS A 112 -11.90 -1.70 7.78
C LYS A 112 -11.62 -2.63 8.97
N SER A 113 -10.68 -2.26 9.86
CA SER A 113 -10.43 -3.02 11.09
C SER A 113 -11.62 -2.94 12.05
N ALA A 114 -12.24 -1.77 12.20
CA ALA A 114 -13.46 -1.62 12.99
C ALA A 114 -14.64 -2.38 12.39
N ALA A 115 -14.79 -2.36 11.06
CA ALA A 115 -15.84 -3.09 10.35
C ALA A 115 -15.68 -4.61 10.52
N ASP A 116 -14.45 -5.13 10.45
CA ASP A 116 -14.14 -6.54 10.67
C ASP A 116 -14.52 -6.99 12.09
N ILE A 117 -14.19 -6.18 13.11
CA ILE A 117 -14.56 -6.44 14.51
C ILE A 117 -16.08 -6.42 14.70
N LEU A 118 -16.78 -5.48 14.06
CA LEU A 118 -18.25 -5.39 14.13
C LEU A 118 -18.95 -6.43 13.24
N GLY A 119 -18.25 -7.16 12.40
CA GLY A 119 -18.81 -8.10 11.44
C GLY A 119 -19.65 -7.41 10.35
N LYS A 120 -19.32 -6.16 9.98
CA LYS A 120 -20.07 -5.34 9.02
C LYS A 120 -19.33 -5.20 7.69
N PRO A 121 -20.07 -5.06 6.56
CA PRO A 121 -19.46 -4.71 5.29
C PRO A 121 -18.79 -3.33 5.36
N CYS A 122 -17.61 -3.24 4.77
CA CYS A 122 -16.83 -2.02 4.63
C CYS A 122 -16.72 -1.62 3.16
N PHE A 123 -16.96 -0.34 2.88
CA PHE A 123 -16.75 0.27 1.57
C PHE A 123 -15.65 1.31 1.68
N SER A 124 -14.68 1.30 0.80
CA SER A 124 -13.57 2.26 0.80
C SER A 124 -13.75 3.33 -0.26
N CYS A 125 -13.49 4.57 0.13
CA CYS A 125 -13.52 5.76 -0.72
C CYS A 125 -12.15 6.47 -0.59
N PRO A 126 -11.09 6.00 -1.29
CA PRO A 126 -9.79 6.63 -1.21
C PRO A 126 -9.84 8.07 -1.73
N THR A 127 -9.23 8.98 -0.99
CA THR A 127 -9.05 10.39 -1.40
C THR A 127 -7.64 10.68 -1.88
N VAL A 128 -6.75 9.71 -1.77
CA VAL A 128 -5.37 9.73 -2.25
C VAL A 128 -5.03 8.37 -2.84
N ALA A 129 -4.14 8.32 -3.82
CA ALA A 129 -3.55 7.09 -4.34
C ALA A 129 -2.11 6.99 -3.82
N SER A 130 -1.93 6.50 -2.60
CA SER A 130 -0.63 6.41 -1.93
C SER A 130 -0.22 4.99 -1.54
N ASN A 131 -1.14 4.02 -1.61
CA ASN A 131 -0.92 2.60 -1.33
C ASN A 131 -2.18 1.76 -1.60
N CYS A 132 -2.11 0.47 -1.36
CA CYS A 132 -3.19 -0.50 -1.59
C CYS A 132 -4.18 -0.69 -0.43
N ALA A 133 -4.09 0.05 0.66
CA ALA A 133 -4.99 -0.10 1.82
C ALA A 133 -6.49 -0.11 1.47
N PRO A 134 -6.96 0.66 0.44
CA PRO A 134 -8.37 0.67 0.06
C PRO A 134 -8.92 -0.68 -0.41
N VAL A 135 -8.07 -1.61 -0.82
CA VAL A 135 -8.50 -2.90 -1.38
C VAL A 135 -7.81 -4.11 -0.72
N SER A 136 -6.87 -3.88 0.19
CA SER A 136 -6.16 -4.97 0.87
C SER A 136 -6.91 -5.47 2.11
N ALA A 137 -6.71 -6.75 2.44
CA ALA A 137 -7.23 -7.39 3.65
C ALA A 137 -6.28 -7.25 4.86
N ILE A 138 -5.39 -6.26 4.83
CA ILE A 138 -4.44 -5.97 5.92
C ILE A 138 -4.62 -4.53 6.36
N GLY A 139 -4.81 -4.32 7.65
CA GLY A 139 -4.75 -3.00 8.31
C GLY A 139 -3.42 -2.84 9.04
N VAL A 140 -2.73 -1.73 8.82
CA VAL A 140 -1.51 -1.38 9.55
C VAL A 140 -1.88 -0.55 10.76
N ILE A 141 -1.67 -1.09 11.97
CA ILE A 141 -2.07 -0.44 13.22
C ILE A 141 -0.84 0.07 13.96
N TYR A 142 -0.91 1.31 14.40
CA TYR A 142 0.18 2.02 15.04
C TYR A 142 -0.08 2.22 16.54
N LYS A 143 0.98 2.47 17.27
CA LYS A 143 0.94 2.96 18.65
C LYS A 143 0.75 4.49 18.64
N ASP A 144 0.45 5.06 19.80
CA ASP A 144 0.27 6.51 19.94
C ASP A 144 1.56 7.31 19.67
N ASP A 145 2.73 6.67 19.74
CA ASP A 145 4.03 7.26 19.39
C ASP A 145 4.37 7.15 17.89
N GLY A 146 3.46 6.59 17.07
CA GLY A 146 3.63 6.40 15.64
C GLY A 146 4.40 5.15 15.25
N ALA A 147 4.92 4.36 16.19
CA ALA A 147 5.57 3.09 15.88
C ALA A 147 4.54 2.03 15.44
N LEU A 148 4.96 1.10 14.58
CA LEU A 148 4.14 -0.05 14.20
C LEU A 148 3.75 -0.84 15.45
N SER A 149 2.44 -1.06 15.64
CA SER A 149 1.91 -1.93 16.68
C SER A 149 1.78 -3.36 16.16
N HIS A 150 0.95 -3.57 15.17
CA HIS A 150 0.71 -4.88 14.55
C HIS A 150 -0.01 -4.75 13.21
N TYR A 151 -0.05 -5.84 12.45
CA TYR A 151 -0.92 -5.99 11.30
C TYR A 151 -2.25 -6.62 11.73
N HIS A 152 -3.36 -5.97 11.44
CA HIS A 152 -4.70 -6.52 11.58
C HIS A 152 -5.11 -7.19 10.28
N PHE A 153 -5.11 -8.52 10.25
CA PHE A 153 -5.59 -9.28 9.10
C PHE A 153 -7.12 -9.37 9.18
N THR A 154 -7.78 -8.62 8.31
CA THR A 154 -9.24 -8.65 8.21
C THR A 154 -9.71 -9.93 7.53
N LYS A 155 -10.90 -10.42 7.88
CA LYS A 155 -11.50 -11.61 7.27
C LYS A 155 -11.76 -11.42 5.78
N ARG A 156 -12.03 -10.18 5.38
CA ARG A 156 -12.27 -9.76 3.99
C ARG A 156 -11.64 -8.39 3.74
N CYS A 157 -11.20 -8.16 2.51
CA CYS A 157 -10.92 -6.80 2.05
C CYS A 157 -12.24 -5.99 2.04
N PRO A 158 -12.21 -4.65 1.88
CA PRO A 158 -13.42 -3.88 1.65
C PRO A 158 -14.27 -4.49 0.53
N GLU A 159 -15.60 -4.55 0.73
CA GLU A 159 -16.54 -5.18 -0.20
C GLU A 159 -16.50 -4.50 -1.58
N HIS A 160 -16.25 -3.19 -1.58
CA HIS A 160 -16.05 -2.42 -2.81
C HIS A 160 -15.22 -1.17 -2.54
N CYS A 161 -14.38 -0.81 -3.51
CA CYS A 161 -13.58 0.40 -3.50
C CYS A 161 -14.12 1.39 -4.56
N PHE A 162 -14.56 2.57 -4.14
CA PHE A 162 -15.02 3.65 -5.02
C PHE A 162 -13.86 4.63 -5.28
N ILE A 163 -13.15 4.44 -6.38
CA ILE A 163 -11.96 5.22 -6.76
C ILE A 163 -12.39 6.46 -7.55
N ASN A 164 -12.73 7.53 -6.83
CA ASN A 164 -13.09 8.79 -7.47
C ASN A 164 -11.83 9.54 -7.92
N THR A 165 -11.56 9.51 -9.21
CA THR A 165 -10.35 10.09 -9.80
C THR A 165 -10.28 11.60 -9.66
N SER A 166 -11.41 12.32 -9.63
CA SER A 166 -11.44 13.76 -9.39
C SER A 166 -11.06 14.11 -7.95
N VAL A 167 -11.53 13.33 -6.97
CA VAL A 167 -11.18 13.50 -5.56
C VAL A 167 -9.69 13.26 -5.33
N ILE A 168 -9.16 12.18 -5.93
CA ILE A 168 -7.73 11.87 -5.83
C ILE A 168 -6.88 12.98 -6.48
N LEU A 169 -7.31 13.52 -7.62
CA LEU A 169 -6.62 14.59 -8.32
C LEU A 169 -6.56 15.90 -7.53
N ASP A 170 -7.49 16.11 -6.57
CA ASP A 170 -7.51 17.27 -5.67
C ASP A 170 -6.73 17.05 -4.36
N SER A 171 -6.04 15.94 -4.24
CA SER A 171 -5.18 15.63 -3.09
C SER A 171 -3.80 16.33 -3.20
N PRO A 172 -2.98 16.31 -2.13
CA PRO A 172 -1.59 16.72 -2.19
C PRO A 172 -0.78 15.84 -3.15
N GLU A 173 -0.03 16.47 -4.08
CA GLU A 173 0.74 15.76 -5.12
C GLU A 173 1.76 14.79 -4.53
N GLU A 174 2.40 15.18 -3.43
CA GLU A 174 3.42 14.37 -2.76
C GLU A 174 2.91 13.00 -2.31
N LEU A 175 1.60 12.87 -2.03
CA LEU A 175 1.01 11.59 -1.65
C LEU A 175 0.82 10.67 -2.85
N PHE A 176 0.48 11.22 -4.02
CA PHE A 176 0.41 10.45 -5.26
C PHE A 176 1.81 10.06 -5.75
N TRP A 177 2.76 11.00 -5.68
CA TRP A 177 4.17 10.77 -6.00
C TRP A 177 4.77 9.66 -5.13
N ALA A 178 4.58 9.71 -3.81
CA ALA A 178 5.01 8.65 -2.91
C ALA A 178 4.28 7.32 -3.20
N GLY A 179 3.01 7.37 -3.61
CA GLY A 179 2.26 6.18 -4.02
C GLY A 179 2.88 5.45 -5.21
N ILE A 180 3.41 6.19 -6.18
CA ILE A 180 4.19 5.60 -7.29
C ILE A 180 5.42 4.87 -6.72
N GLY A 181 6.15 5.52 -5.81
CA GLY A 181 7.33 4.93 -5.18
C GLY A 181 7.05 3.66 -4.38
N ASP A 182 5.93 3.64 -3.63
CA ASP A 182 5.49 2.46 -2.87
C ASP A 182 5.12 1.30 -3.81
N ALA A 183 4.33 1.59 -4.83
CA ALA A 183 3.81 0.57 -5.73
C ALA A 183 4.89 -0.12 -6.59
N LEU A 184 5.98 0.58 -6.94
CA LEU A 184 7.14 -0.01 -7.64
C LEU A 184 7.82 -1.14 -6.87
N SER A 185 7.63 -1.25 -5.55
CA SER A 185 8.18 -2.36 -4.76
C SER A 185 7.46 -3.67 -4.99
N LYS A 186 6.18 -3.65 -5.35
CA LYS A 186 5.29 -4.82 -5.28
C LYS A 186 5.73 -5.98 -6.15
N GLN A 187 6.03 -5.73 -7.43
CA GLN A 187 6.54 -6.77 -8.33
C GLN A 187 7.85 -7.35 -7.81
N SER A 188 8.80 -6.48 -7.52
CA SER A 188 10.16 -6.86 -7.11
C SER A 188 10.17 -7.69 -5.83
N GLU A 189 9.41 -7.27 -4.83
CA GLU A 189 9.35 -7.94 -3.54
C GLU A 189 8.62 -9.28 -3.59
N SER A 190 7.47 -9.34 -4.27
CA SER A 190 6.70 -10.59 -4.37
C SER A 190 7.49 -11.67 -5.14
N GLN A 191 8.23 -11.29 -6.17
CA GLN A 191 9.10 -12.18 -6.92
C GLN A 191 10.29 -12.65 -6.08
N LEU A 192 10.96 -11.73 -5.37
CA LEU A 192 12.12 -12.07 -4.55
C LEU A 192 11.73 -12.98 -3.38
N ALA A 193 10.65 -12.64 -2.66
CA ALA A 193 10.17 -13.39 -1.50
C ALA A 193 9.69 -14.81 -1.86
N SER A 194 9.16 -15.00 -3.07
CA SER A 194 8.62 -16.29 -3.54
C SER A 194 9.60 -17.11 -4.34
N ARG A 195 10.74 -16.56 -4.73
CA ARG A 195 11.73 -17.24 -5.58
C ARG A 195 12.23 -18.53 -4.95
N GLY A 196 12.19 -19.61 -5.73
CA GLY A 196 12.65 -20.95 -5.29
C GLY A 196 11.68 -21.66 -4.33
N LYS A 197 10.51 -21.09 -4.06
CA LYS A 197 9.44 -21.74 -3.28
C LYS A 197 8.57 -22.58 -4.19
N ASP A 198 8.08 -23.71 -3.67
CA ASP A 198 7.03 -24.51 -4.30
C ASP A 198 5.68 -23.83 -4.01
N LEU A 199 5.23 -23.01 -4.97
CA LEU A 199 4.05 -22.19 -4.78
C LEU A 199 2.79 -23.00 -5.15
N THR A 200 1.88 -23.09 -4.20
CA THR A 200 0.52 -23.57 -4.46
C THR A 200 -0.25 -22.58 -5.33
N HIS A 201 -1.47 -22.97 -5.79
CA HIS A 201 -2.28 -22.21 -6.75
C HIS A 201 -2.39 -20.71 -6.42
N THR A 202 -2.81 -20.35 -5.22
CA THR A 202 -3.15 -18.95 -4.89
C THR A 202 -1.93 -18.04 -4.82
N PRO A 203 -0.84 -18.35 -4.10
CA PRO A 203 0.35 -17.50 -4.13
C PRO A 203 1.01 -17.47 -5.52
N LEU A 204 0.96 -18.55 -6.30
CA LEU A 204 1.43 -18.55 -7.68
C LEU A 204 0.64 -17.55 -8.54
N LEU A 205 -0.70 -17.56 -8.44
CA LEU A 205 -1.57 -16.59 -9.12
C LEU A 205 -1.19 -15.16 -8.69
N GLY A 206 -0.98 -14.93 -7.38
CA GLY A 206 -0.62 -13.62 -6.85
C GLY A 206 0.71 -13.10 -7.38
N VAL A 207 1.73 -13.96 -7.45
CA VAL A 207 3.04 -13.60 -8.04
C VAL A 207 2.90 -13.27 -9.53
N GLN A 208 2.06 -14.02 -10.28
CA GLN A 208 1.81 -13.72 -11.70
C GLN A 208 1.04 -12.39 -11.87
N VAL A 209 0.04 -12.10 -11.04
CA VAL A 209 -0.62 -10.79 -11.04
C VAL A 209 0.37 -9.69 -10.67
N GLY A 210 1.28 -9.93 -9.73
CA GLY A 210 2.32 -8.99 -9.34
C GLY A 210 3.24 -8.54 -10.48
N LEU A 211 3.38 -9.33 -11.55
CA LEU A 211 4.20 -8.99 -12.72
C LEU A 211 3.72 -7.76 -13.50
N ILE A 212 2.51 -7.31 -13.29
CA ILE A 212 1.98 -6.12 -13.97
C ILE A 212 2.20 -4.83 -13.18
N CYS A 213 2.66 -4.89 -11.90
CA CYS A 213 2.70 -3.72 -11.03
C CYS A 213 3.78 -2.67 -11.39
N ASP A 214 4.85 -3.04 -12.10
CA ASP A 214 5.90 -2.08 -12.52
C ASP A 214 5.56 -1.40 -13.85
N GLY A 215 4.99 -2.16 -14.79
CA GLY A 215 4.83 -1.73 -16.17
C GLY A 215 4.06 -0.43 -16.35
N PRO A 216 2.85 -0.29 -15.80
CA PRO A 216 2.05 0.93 -15.90
C PRO A 216 2.76 2.15 -15.29
N LEU A 217 3.41 1.98 -14.13
CA LEU A 217 4.10 3.08 -13.45
C LEU A 217 5.34 3.54 -14.23
N LEU A 218 6.14 2.62 -14.72
CA LEU A 218 7.30 2.95 -15.55
C LEU A 218 6.91 3.62 -16.87
N ALA A 219 5.76 3.20 -17.45
CA ALA A 219 5.26 3.77 -18.70
C ALA A 219 4.56 5.12 -18.52
N TYR A 220 3.79 5.28 -17.47
CA TYR A 220 2.86 6.40 -17.30
C TYR A 220 3.16 7.30 -16.10
N GLY A 221 3.92 6.86 -15.09
CA GLY A 221 4.06 7.56 -13.82
C GLY A 221 4.54 9.01 -13.96
N LYS A 222 5.50 9.29 -14.84
CA LYS A 222 5.96 10.66 -15.10
C LYS A 222 4.85 11.51 -15.72
N LEU A 223 4.18 11.01 -16.75
CA LEU A 223 3.08 11.71 -17.42
C LEU A 223 1.89 11.87 -16.45
N ALA A 224 1.61 10.87 -15.61
CA ALA A 224 0.56 10.94 -14.60
C ALA A 224 0.80 12.05 -13.58
N LEU A 225 2.05 12.31 -13.18
CA LEU A 225 2.41 13.46 -12.32
C LEU A 225 2.22 14.81 -13.05
N GLU A 226 2.54 14.88 -14.34
CA GLU A 226 2.28 16.06 -15.16
C GLU A 226 0.76 16.32 -15.27
N ASP A 227 -0.03 15.27 -15.52
CA ASP A 227 -1.49 15.33 -15.56
C ASP A 227 -2.08 15.73 -14.21
N PHE A 228 -1.52 15.22 -13.11
CA PHE A 228 -1.90 15.59 -11.75
C PHE A 228 -1.75 17.10 -11.50
N ARG A 229 -0.59 17.68 -11.87
CA ARG A 229 -0.32 19.12 -11.79
C ARG A 229 -1.26 19.93 -12.67
N ALA A 230 -1.55 19.41 -13.86
CA ALA A 230 -2.47 20.02 -14.81
C ALA A 230 -3.95 19.82 -14.46
N LYS A 231 -4.26 19.10 -13.37
CA LYS A 231 -5.62 18.75 -12.93
C LYS A 231 -6.43 18.06 -14.01
N LYS A 232 -5.81 17.10 -14.73
CA LYS A 232 -6.44 16.35 -15.81
C LYS A 232 -6.59 14.88 -15.45
N VAL A 233 -7.81 14.36 -15.53
CA VAL A 233 -8.08 12.93 -15.48
C VAL A 233 -7.82 12.36 -16.87
N THR A 234 -6.64 11.78 -17.06
CA THR A 234 -6.23 11.14 -18.31
C THR A 234 -6.13 9.62 -18.13
N ARG A 235 -5.82 8.92 -19.22
CA ARG A 235 -5.49 7.50 -19.15
C ARG A 235 -4.25 7.26 -18.29
N ALA A 236 -3.18 8.03 -18.49
CA ALA A 236 -1.94 7.86 -17.73
C ALA A 236 -2.15 8.01 -16.23
N PHE A 237 -2.90 9.04 -15.82
CA PHE A 237 -3.27 9.23 -14.42
C PHE A 237 -4.13 8.07 -13.89
N THR A 238 -5.16 7.66 -14.64
CA THR A 238 -6.08 6.59 -14.22
C THR A 238 -5.37 5.24 -14.09
N GLU A 239 -4.53 4.86 -15.07
CA GLU A 239 -3.76 3.61 -15.02
C GLU A 239 -2.79 3.60 -13.83
N SER A 240 -2.12 4.71 -13.54
CA SER A 240 -1.23 4.83 -12.38
C SER A 240 -2.01 4.71 -11.05
N VAL A 241 -3.19 5.36 -10.94
CA VAL A 241 -4.06 5.23 -9.75
C VAL A 241 -4.52 3.78 -9.56
N LEU A 242 -4.93 3.11 -10.64
CA LEU A 242 -5.36 1.71 -10.61
C LEU A 242 -4.22 0.79 -10.22
N ASP A 243 -3.03 1.05 -10.70
CA ASP A 243 -1.88 0.22 -10.35
C ASP A 243 -1.50 0.37 -8.87
N ILE A 244 -1.39 1.62 -8.37
CA ILE A 244 -1.09 1.89 -6.97
C ILE A 244 -2.12 1.27 -6.02
N ILE A 245 -3.41 1.30 -6.36
CA ILE A 245 -4.47 0.85 -5.45
C ILE A 245 -4.83 -0.61 -5.72
N VAL A 246 -5.14 -0.96 -6.98
CA VAL A 246 -5.81 -2.21 -7.32
C VAL A 246 -4.81 -3.32 -7.63
N SER A 247 -3.85 -3.10 -8.55
CA SER A 247 -2.89 -4.14 -8.93
C SER A 247 -2.07 -4.60 -7.72
N THR A 248 -1.51 -3.64 -6.97
CA THR A 248 -0.74 -3.92 -5.76
C THR A 248 -1.58 -4.57 -4.66
N GLY A 249 -2.85 -4.17 -4.53
CA GLY A 249 -3.76 -4.71 -3.52
C GLY A 249 -4.25 -6.12 -3.83
N ILE A 250 -4.59 -6.43 -5.08
CA ILE A 250 -4.92 -7.79 -5.49
C ILE A 250 -3.72 -8.71 -5.28
N THR A 251 -2.54 -8.27 -5.71
CA THR A 251 -1.29 -9.00 -5.45
C THR A 251 -1.13 -9.27 -3.95
N SER A 252 -1.25 -8.23 -3.11
CA SER A 252 -1.13 -8.35 -1.66
C SER A 252 -2.08 -9.41 -1.08
N ASN A 253 -3.35 -9.40 -1.48
CA ASN A 253 -4.36 -10.35 -0.99
C ASN A 253 -4.06 -11.79 -1.42
N LEU A 254 -3.44 -12.00 -2.58
CA LEU A 254 -3.13 -13.31 -3.12
C LEU A 254 -1.81 -13.89 -2.57
N VAL A 255 -0.82 -13.03 -2.25
CA VAL A 255 0.51 -13.46 -1.78
C VAL A 255 0.66 -13.45 -0.27
N THR A 256 -0.43 -13.19 0.46
CA THR A 256 -0.41 -13.09 1.92
C THR A 256 -1.61 -13.76 2.56
N THR A 257 -1.34 -14.57 3.57
CA THR A 257 -2.35 -15.03 4.54
C THR A 257 -1.83 -14.77 5.94
N LYS A 258 -2.72 -14.83 6.92
CA LYS A 258 -2.33 -14.64 8.32
C LYS A 258 -1.32 -15.70 8.77
N ASP A 259 -1.56 -16.97 8.41
CA ASP A 259 -0.90 -18.10 9.05
C ASP A 259 -0.22 -19.07 8.06
N SER A 260 -0.51 -18.99 6.73
CA SER A 260 -0.05 -20.01 5.77
C SER A 260 1.19 -19.58 4.98
N TYR A 261 1.18 -18.38 4.40
CA TYR A 261 2.31 -17.88 3.59
C TYR A 261 2.37 -16.36 3.56
N TYR A 262 3.57 -15.84 3.27
CA TYR A 262 3.83 -14.41 3.19
C TYR A 262 4.90 -14.12 2.15
N TYR A 263 4.50 -13.56 1.00
CA TYR A 263 5.39 -13.11 -0.09
C TYR A 263 5.10 -11.66 -0.48
N ASN A 264 4.52 -10.87 0.46
CA ASN A 264 4.00 -9.54 0.18
C ASN A 264 5.06 -8.45 0.16
N SER A 265 6.10 -8.61 0.96
CA SER A 265 7.20 -7.66 1.09
C SER A 265 8.55 -8.38 1.32
N SER A 266 9.63 -7.68 1.07
CA SER A 266 11.00 -8.17 1.16
C SER A 266 11.95 -7.01 1.51
N LEU A 267 13.07 -6.86 0.83
CA LEU A 267 14.13 -5.93 1.20
C LEU A 267 13.78 -4.45 1.05
N ALA A 268 12.83 -4.08 0.18
CA ALA A 268 12.40 -2.69 0.05
C ALA A 268 11.69 -2.20 1.32
N HIS A 269 10.72 -2.96 1.81
CA HIS A 269 10.06 -2.66 3.08
C HIS A 269 10.94 -2.96 4.30
N CYS A 270 11.89 -3.90 4.19
CA CYS A 270 12.92 -4.08 5.22
C CYS A 270 13.74 -2.81 5.42
N PHE A 271 14.19 -2.17 4.32
CA PHE A 271 14.91 -0.89 4.36
C PHE A 271 14.05 0.19 5.03
N TYR A 272 12.80 0.37 4.58
CA TYR A 272 11.88 1.35 5.17
C TYR A 272 11.67 1.11 6.67
N ASN A 273 11.25 -0.10 7.05
CA ASN A 273 10.94 -0.42 8.46
C ASN A 273 12.18 -0.28 9.36
N ALA A 274 13.35 -0.61 8.85
CA ALA A 274 14.61 -0.45 9.56
C ALA A 274 15.03 1.00 9.70
N SER A 275 14.84 1.82 8.66
CA SER A 275 15.21 3.24 8.66
C SER A 275 14.41 4.08 9.65
N MET A 276 13.25 3.58 10.13
CA MET A 276 12.42 4.26 11.14
C MET A 276 13.10 4.44 12.50
N VAL A 277 14.28 3.86 12.75
CA VAL A 277 15.11 4.18 13.93
C VAL A 277 15.80 5.55 13.81
N LEU A 278 15.82 6.11 12.61
CA LEU A 278 16.44 7.40 12.32
C LEU A 278 15.39 8.52 12.40
N PRO A 279 15.56 9.51 13.29
CA PRO A 279 14.61 10.63 13.41
C PRO A 279 14.41 11.40 12.11
N GLU A 280 15.43 11.45 11.26
CA GLU A 280 15.40 12.15 9.98
C GLU A 280 14.37 11.56 9.02
N ILE A 281 14.16 10.24 9.06
CA ILE A 281 13.23 9.53 8.17
C ILE A 281 11.77 9.88 8.45
N HIS A 282 11.42 10.30 9.66
CA HIS A 282 10.04 10.58 10.04
C HIS A 282 9.39 11.75 9.28
N LYS A 283 10.17 12.57 8.58
CA LYS A 283 9.67 13.64 7.71
C LYS A 283 9.48 13.20 6.26
N HIS A 284 10.02 12.04 5.87
CA HIS A 284 9.87 11.46 4.55
C HIS A 284 8.60 10.62 4.44
N LEU A 285 8.03 10.57 3.25
CA LEU A 285 6.85 9.77 3.00
C LEU A 285 7.22 8.29 2.87
N HIS A 286 6.30 7.41 3.28
CA HIS A 286 6.48 5.96 3.23
C HIS A 286 7.01 5.48 1.87
N GLY A 287 6.28 5.78 0.80
CA GLY A 287 6.62 5.32 -0.55
C GLY A 287 7.88 5.98 -1.12
N GLU A 288 8.23 7.19 -0.67
CA GLU A 288 9.50 7.83 -0.98
C GLU A 288 10.67 6.96 -0.49
N VAL A 289 10.65 6.54 0.78
CA VAL A 289 11.70 5.69 1.36
C VAL A 289 11.66 4.27 0.80
N VAL A 290 10.45 3.70 0.58
CA VAL A 290 10.29 2.37 -0.04
C VAL A 290 10.87 2.35 -1.45
N SER A 291 10.74 3.43 -2.23
CA SER A 291 11.30 3.49 -3.58
C SER A 291 12.82 3.36 -3.60
N PHE A 292 13.52 3.99 -2.65
CA PHE A 292 14.96 3.78 -2.46
C PHE A 292 15.27 2.35 -2.00
N GLY A 293 14.48 1.82 -1.08
CA GLY A 293 14.58 0.41 -0.66
C GLY A 293 14.39 -0.57 -1.80
N THR A 294 13.59 -0.25 -2.82
CA THR A 294 13.44 -1.06 -4.04
C THR A 294 14.73 -1.08 -4.87
N LEU A 295 15.42 0.05 -4.99
CA LEU A 295 16.74 0.10 -5.60
C LEU A 295 17.75 -0.76 -4.82
N VAL A 296 17.74 -0.66 -3.49
CA VAL A 296 18.59 -1.49 -2.62
C VAL A 296 18.31 -2.98 -2.80
N LEU A 297 17.04 -3.38 -2.93
CA LEU A 297 16.65 -4.76 -3.22
C LEU A 297 17.32 -5.27 -4.49
N HIS A 298 17.27 -4.52 -5.59
CA HIS A 298 17.87 -4.93 -6.85
C HIS A 298 19.40 -4.93 -6.82
N ALA A 299 20.02 -3.98 -6.13
CA ALA A 299 21.48 -3.98 -5.93
C ALA A 299 21.94 -5.20 -5.12
N VAL A 300 21.23 -5.54 -4.04
CA VAL A 300 21.50 -6.72 -3.21
C VAL A 300 21.30 -8.02 -4.00
N ASP A 301 20.27 -8.06 -4.83
CA ASP A 301 19.92 -9.24 -5.63
C ASP A 301 20.78 -9.42 -6.89
N GLY A 302 21.57 -8.40 -7.25
CA GLY A 302 22.42 -8.40 -8.45
C GLY A 302 21.64 -8.27 -9.75
N ASN A 303 20.46 -7.68 -9.71
CA ASN A 303 19.60 -7.46 -10.89
C ASN A 303 19.91 -6.10 -11.54
N GLU A 304 21.04 -6.03 -12.24
CA GLU A 304 21.61 -4.81 -12.81
C GLU A 304 20.66 -4.10 -13.78
N GLU A 305 20.04 -4.82 -14.69
CA GLU A 305 19.16 -4.25 -15.71
C GLU A 305 17.96 -3.54 -15.09
N VAL A 306 17.34 -4.16 -14.07
CA VAL A 306 16.19 -3.57 -13.39
C VAL A 306 16.63 -2.40 -12.51
N LEU A 307 17.79 -2.51 -11.83
CA LEU A 307 18.36 -1.44 -11.03
C LEU A 307 18.59 -0.17 -11.88
N GLU A 308 19.24 -0.30 -13.02
CA GLU A 308 19.48 0.84 -13.92
C GLU A 308 18.18 1.48 -14.41
N ARG A 309 17.22 0.66 -14.82
CA ARG A 309 15.90 1.15 -15.26
C ARG A 309 15.16 1.89 -14.15
N MET A 310 15.16 1.37 -12.95
CA MET A 310 14.50 1.99 -11.81
C MET A 310 15.23 3.23 -11.29
N LEU A 311 16.55 3.26 -11.30
CA LEU A 311 17.33 4.47 -11.01
C LEU A 311 16.97 5.61 -11.98
N ALA A 312 16.96 5.32 -13.28
CA ALA A 312 16.58 6.29 -14.31
C ALA A 312 15.13 6.78 -14.10
N PHE A 313 14.20 5.89 -13.79
CA PHE A 313 12.82 6.26 -13.51
C PHE A 313 12.72 7.14 -12.27
N ASN A 314 13.27 6.71 -11.13
CA ASN A 314 13.25 7.47 -9.88
C ASN A 314 13.79 8.88 -10.10
N ARG A 315 14.92 8.99 -10.79
CA ARG A 315 15.49 10.30 -11.12
C ARG A 315 14.55 11.15 -11.95
N SER A 316 13.88 10.57 -12.97
CA SER A 316 12.97 11.27 -13.88
C SER A 316 11.74 11.85 -13.19
N VAL A 317 11.31 11.27 -12.05
CA VAL A 317 10.16 11.70 -11.25
C VAL A 317 10.57 12.29 -9.88
N LYS A 318 11.88 12.46 -9.64
CA LYS A 318 12.46 12.99 -8.40
C LYS A 318 12.18 12.13 -7.16
N LEU A 319 12.02 10.84 -7.31
CA LEU A 319 12.14 9.87 -6.23
C LEU A 319 13.62 9.72 -5.85
N PRO A 320 13.95 9.44 -4.57
CA PRO A 320 15.33 9.40 -4.11
C PRO A 320 16.14 8.30 -4.80
N VAL A 321 17.37 8.66 -5.17
CA VAL A 321 18.40 7.77 -5.73
C VAL A 321 19.69 7.79 -4.89
N THR A 322 19.76 8.66 -3.88
CA THR A 322 20.89 8.76 -2.94
C THR A 322 20.42 8.77 -1.50
N LEU A 323 21.30 8.35 -0.58
CA LEU A 323 21.06 8.43 0.86
C LEU A 323 20.88 9.88 1.34
N ALA A 324 21.58 10.82 0.73
CA ALA A 324 21.48 12.23 1.08
C ALA A 324 20.09 12.82 0.81
N GLU A 325 19.38 12.33 -0.20
CA GLU A 325 17.99 12.73 -0.49
C GLU A 325 17.00 12.21 0.57
N LEU A 326 17.43 11.25 1.39
CA LEU A 326 16.69 10.74 2.56
C LEU A 326 17.27 11.28 3.89
N ASP A 327 18.11 12.32 3.84
CA ASP A 327 18.82 12.88 5.00
C ASP A 327 19.70 11.88 5.79
N ILE A 328 20.07 10.78 5.16
CA ILE A 328 21.03 9.82 5.66
C ILE A 328 22.41 10.23 5.15
N THR A 329 23.16 10.96 5.96
CA THR A 329 24.43 11.59 5.55
C THR A 329 25.65 11.08 6.30
N ARG A 330 25.45 10.28 7.34
CA ARG A 330 26.52 9.76 8.20
C ARG A 330 26.54 8.22 8.16
N PRO A 331 27.74 7.60 8.12
CA PRO A 331 27.88 6.14 8.16
C PRO A 331 27.19 5.47 9.36
N GLU A 332 27.18 6.14 10.51
CA GLU A 332 26.56 5.61 11.74
C GLU A 332 25.05 5.44 11.60
N GLN A 333 24.39 6.28 10.79
CA GLN A 333 22.96 6.14 10.48
C GLN A 333 22.71 4.85 9.65
N VAL A 334 23.57 4.56 8.68
CA VAL A 334 23.47 3.33 7.88
C VAL A 334 23.69 2.11 8.76
N GLU A 335 24.67 2.13 9.67
CA GLU A 335 24.90 1.01 10.60
C GLU A 335 23.71 0.80 11.55
N ALA A 336 23.14 1.85 12.11
CA ALA A 336 21.95 1.77 12.97
C ALA A 336 20.75 1.17 12.22
N LEU A 337 20.54 1.57 10.95
CA LEU A 337 19.53 0.99 10.07
C LEU A 337 19.78 -0.50 9.85
N ILE A 338 21.02 -0.91 9.52
CA ILE A 338 21.38 -2.31 9.26
C ILE A 338 21.21 -3.15 10.53
N ASP A 339 21.62 -2.64 11.68
CA ASP A 339 21.43 -3.33 12.97
C ASP A 339 19.95 -3.58 13.26
N ARG A 340 19.10 -2.65 12.92
CA ARG A 340 17.64 -2.80 13.05
C ARG A 340 17.09 -3.80 12.02
N ALA A 341 17.55 -3.75 10.76
CA ALA A 341 17.04 -4.57 9.66
C ALA A 341 17.06 -6.08 9.97
N VAL A 342 18.10 -6.56 10.64
CA VAL A 342 18.22 -7.98 11.02
C VAL A 342 17.04 -8.50 11.83
N SER A 343 16.35 -7.63 12.59
CA SER A 343 15.19 -7.99 13.41
C SER A 343 13.85 -7.80 12.70
N ILE A 344 13.85 -7.30 11.46
CA ILE A 344 12.66 -7.08 10.65
C ILE A 344 12.28 -8.39 9.93
N LYS A 345 10.98 -8.72 9.90
CA LYS A 345 10.49 -9.96 9.26
C LYS A 345 10.98 -10.08 7.81
N GLU A 346 10.94 -9.00 7.07
CA GLU A 346 11.29 -8.92 5.66
C GLU A 346 12.76 -9.24 5.38
N TRP A 347 13.65 -9.16 6.38
CA TRP A 347 15.04 -9.59 6.28
C TRP A 347 15.20 -11.05 5.85
N THR A 348 14.24 -11.89 6.26
CA THR A 348 14.22 -13.33 5.92
C THR A 348 13.40 -13.65 4.68
N CYS A 349 12.74 -12.65 4.07
CA CYS A 349 11.90 -12.83 2.88
C CYS A 349 12.74 -12.76 1.59
N VAL A 350 13.79 -13.56 1.53
CA VAL A 350 14.71 -13.68 0.40
C VAL A 350 15.07 -15.17 0.18
N PRO A 351 15.48 -15.59 -1.03
CA PRO A 351 15.78 -17.00 -1.33
C PRO A 351 17.20 -17.43 -0.92
N TYR A 352 17.95 -16.58 -0.24
CA TYR A 352 19.34 -16.81 0.16
C TYR A 352 19.61 -16.28 1.57
N GLU A 353 20.75 -16.65 2.14
CA GLU A 353 21.20 -16.08 3.41
C GLU A 353 21.53 -14.60 3.24
N MET A 354 20.82 -13.75 3.99
CA MET A 354 21.09 -12.32 4.04
C MET A 354 22.09 -12.01 5.13
N THR A 355 23.13 -11.24 4.78
CA THR A 355 24.13 -10.76 5.72
C THR A 355 24.13 -9.24 5.80
N LYS A 356 24.60 -8.70 6.94
CA LYS A 356 24.74 -7.24 7.10
C LYS A 356 25.66 -6.65 6.02
N ASP A 357 26.75 -7.34 5.67
CA ASP A 357 27.69 -6.87 4.67
C ASP A 357 27.10 -6.81 3.27
N LYS A 358 26.27 -7.81 2.90
CA LYS A 358 25.57 -7.82 1.63
C LYS A 358 24.55 -6.68 1.53
N PHE A 359 23.79 -6.45 2.61
CA PHE A 359 22.80 -5.36 2.65
C PHE A 359 23.50 -3.98 2.63
N ARG A 360 24.59 -3.83 3.40
CA ARG A 360 25.43 -2.62 3.39
C ARG A 360 25.99 -2.33 2.00
N ALA A 361 26.53 -3.35 1.33
CA ALA A 361 27.07 -3.20 0.00
C ALA A 361 26.00 -2.73 -1.00
N GLY A 362 24.78 -3.30 -0.94
CA GLY A 362 23.67 -2.86 -1.78
C GLY A 362 23.25 -1.42 -1.52
N ILE A 363 23.15 -0.99 -0.26
CA ILE A 363 22.83 0.39 0.11
C ILE A 363 23.85 1.38 -0.48
N TYR A 364 25.14 1.12 -0.29
CA TYR A 364 26.19 2.02 -0.79
C TYR A 364 26.34 1.96 -2.31
N GLU A 365 26.04 0.83 -2.95
CA GLU A 365 26.03 0.72 -4.41
C GLU A 365 24.96 1.61 -5.03
N VAL A 366 23.75 1.61 -4.48
CA VAL A 366 22.66 2.51 -4.92
C VAL A 366 23.08 3.98 -4.74
N ASP A 367 23.58 4.34 -3.56
CA ASP A 367 24.02 5.71 -3.28
C ASP A 367 25.14 6.17 -4.24
N ARG A 368 26.12 5.32 -4.53
CA ARG A 368 27.20 5.60 -5.50
C ARG A 368 26.64 5.86 -6.88
N ARG A 369 25.79 4.95 -7.40
CA ARG A 369 25.17 5.09 -8.74
C ARG A 369 24.26 6.29 -8.84
N GLY A 370 23.47 6.57 -7.79
CA GLY A 370 22.62 7.76 -7.70
C GLY A 370 23.44 9.05 -7.81
N ARG A 371 24.56 9.13 -7.10
CA ARG A 371 25.49 10.29 -7.18
C ARG A 371 26.11 10.43 -8.58
N GLU A 372 26.49 9.34 -9.21
CA GLU A 372 27.02 9.35 -10.58
C GLU A 372 25.96 9.84 -11.57
N LEU A 373 24.72 9.35 -11.42
CA LEU A 373 23.59 9.77 -12.25
C LEU A 373 23.30 11.27 -12.12
N ILE A 374 23.33 11.80 -10.88
CA ILE A 374 23.13 13.24 -10.61
C ILE A 374 24.30 14.08 -11.20
N ALA A 375 25.54 13.58 -11.09
CA ALA A 375 26.71 14.29 -11.58
C ALA A 375 26.79 14.34 -13.11
N ALA A 376 26.08 13.47 -13.80
CA ALA A 376 26.04 13.39 -15.28
C ALA A 376 25.01 14.36 -15.92
N GLU A 377 24.13 14.98 -15.13
CA GLU A 377 23.16 16.00 -15.55
C GLU A 377 23.76 17.41 -15.55
#